data_29b894d0099565a6ee821e5927f67836
#
_entry.id   29b894d0099565a6ee821e5927f67836
#
_cell.length_a   1.000
_cell.length_b   1.000
_cell.length_c   1.000
_cell.angle_alpha   90.00
_cell.angle_beta   90.00
_cell.angle_gamma   90.00
#
_symmetry.space_group_name_H-M   'P 1'
#
loop_
_entity.id
_entity.type
_entity.pdbx_description
1 polymer ?
#
loop_
_entity_poly.entity_id
_entity_poly.type
_entity_poly.pdbx_seq_one_letter_code
_entity_poly.pdbx_strand_id
1 'polypeptide(L)'
;QEKGEDRYEIDGLTQLSDLSEKLDIDFSGEEFETLNGLLVAHMGHIPQEGDTFDMDYGGYNFKVMSVENKVIKTVLVTKLDTKQEENEEKGEQ
;
A
#
# COMPACT_ATOMS: atom_id res chain seq x y z
N GLN A 1 -8.20 1.96 13.34
CA GLN A 1 -7.82 0.86 14.20
C GLN A 1 -7.16 -0.25 13.44
N GLU A 2 -6.22 -0.87 14.05
CA GLU A 2 -5.53 -1.96 13.43
C GLU A 2 -6.42 -3.13 13.21
N LYS A 3 -6.19 -3.80 12.13
CA LYS A 3 -6.88 -5.00 11.85
C LYS A 3 -5.91 -6.13 12.01
N GLY A 4 -5.81 -6.63 13.19
CA GLY A 4 -4.77 -7.54 13.50
C GLY A 4 -3.49 -6.77 13.60
N GLU A 5 -2.40 -7.41 13.54
CA GLU A 5 -1.13 -6.75 13.73
C GLU A 5 -0.66 -6.09 12.47
N ASP A 6 -0.31 -4.84 12.56
CA ASP A 6 0.37 -4.13 11.48
C ASP A 6 -0.45 -4.05 10.21
N ARG A 7 -1.75 -3.90 10.36
CA ARG A 7 -2.62 -3.65 9.23
C ARG A 7 -3.39 -2.37 9.46
N TYR A 8 -3.56 -1.60 8.40
CA TYR A 8 -4.22 -0.32 8.48
C TYR A 8 -5.08 -0.11 7.27
N GLU A 9 -6.28 0.44 7.45
CA GLU A 9 -7.09 0.91 6.33
C GLU A 9 -6.83 2.38 6.16
N ILE A 10 -6.45 2.79 4.97
CA ILE A 10 -6.03 4.14 4.71
C ILE A 10 -6.78 4.66 3.49
N ASP A 11 -7.21 5.91 3.58
CA ASP A 11 -7.87 6.59 2.47
C ASP A 11 -6.86 6.75 1.33
N GLY A 12 -7.29 6.42 0.12
CA GLY A 12 -6.41 6.51 -1.03
C GLY A 12 -5.95 7.92 -1.33
N LEU A 13 -6.66 8.92 -0.84
CA LEU A 13 -6.26 10.31 -1.06
C LEU A 13 -5.34 10.84 0.03
N THR A 14 -4.92 10.00 0.96
CA THR A 14 -3.96 10.40 1.98
C THR A 14 -2.67 10.83 1.31
N GLN A 15 -2.09 11.90 1.80
CA GLN A 15 -0.86 12.41 1.24
C GLN A 15 0.30 11.50 1.60
N LEU A 16 1.22 11.33 0.65
CA LEU A 16 2.38 10.49 0.90
C LEU A 16 3.23 11.04 2.02
N SER A 17 3.27 12.35 2.19
CA SER A 17 4.04 12.92 3.29
C SER A 17 3.49 12.47 4.63
N ASP A 18 2.18 12.36 4.75
CA ASP A 18 1.58 11.87 5.98
C ASP A 18 1.87 10.40 6.19
N LEU A 19 1.81 9.62 5.12
CA LEU A 19 2.13 8.21 5.22
C LEU A 19 3.58 7.97 5.57
N SER A 20 4.45 8.83 5.04
CA SER A 20 5.86 8.72 5.34
C SER A 20 6.09 8.78 6.85
N GLU A 21 5.39 9.68 7.51
CA GLU A 21 5.54 9.80 8.95
C GLU A 21 4.88 8.67 9.69
N LYS A 22 3.70 8.30 9.22
CA LYS A 22 2.92 7.30 9.93
C LYS A 22 3.53 5.92 9.82
N LEU A 23 4.02 5.57 8.65
CA LEU A 23 4.53 4.23 8.37
C LEU A 23 6.04 4.16 8.30
N ASP A 24 6.69 5.30 8.45
CA ASP A 24 8.15 5.36 8.38
C ASP A 24 8.65 4.83 7.04
N ILE A 25 8.02 5.27 5.97
CA ILE A 25 8.39 4.90 4.62
C ILE A 25 8.96 6.13 3.92
N ASP A 26 10.01 5.93 3.15
CA ASP A 26 10.64 7.00 2.43
C ASP A 26 10.05 7.10 1.03
N PHE A 27 9.23 8.12 0.80
CA PHE A 27 8.64 8.37 -0.51
C PHE A 27 9.37 9.48 -1.27
N SER A 28 10.56 9.85 -0.86
CA SER A 28 11.19 11.06 -1.37
C SER A 28 11.51 10.98 -2.85
N GLY A 29 11.58 9.79 -3.43
CA GLY A 29 11.84 9.68 -4.85
C GLY A 29 10.60 9.72 -5.71
N GLU A 30 9.41 9.87 -5.11
CA GLU A 30 8.18 9.81 -5.87
C GLU A 30 7.71 11.19 -6.24
N GLU A 31 7.04 11.29 -7.38
CA GLU A 31 6.51 12.55 -7.85
C GLU A 31 5.08 12.77 -7.43
N PHE A 32 4.48 11.83 -6.76
CA PHE A 32 3.06 11.87 -6.48
C PHE A 32 2.80 12.44 -5.10
N GLU A 33 1.66 13.09 -4.93
CA GLU A 33 1.30 13.67 -3.64
C GLU A 33 0.47 12.74 -2.80
N THR A 34 -0.32 11.88 -3.44
CA THR A 34 -1.24 11.03 -2.71
C THR A 34 -0.94 9.57 -2.99
N LEU A 35 -1.44 8.72 -2.09
CA LEU A 35 -1.32 7.29 -2.28
C LEU A 35 -2.03 6.85 -3.56
N ASN A 36 -3.20 7.44 -3.83
CA ASN A 36 -3.91 7.15 -5.07
C ASN A 36 -3.01 7.37 -6.28
N GLY A 37 -2.32 8.50 -6.33
CA GLY A 37 -1.46 8.79 -7.47
C GLY A 37 -0.36 7.76 -7.62
N LEU A 38 0.26 7.38 -6.52
CA LEU A 38 1.32 6.39 -6.55
C LEU A 38 0.81 5.05 -7.06
N LEU A 39 -0.32 4.60 -6.51
CA LEU A 39 -0.84 3.30 -6.88
C LEU A 39 -1.34 3.27 -8.32
N VAL A 40 -1.98 4.36 -8.77
CA VAL A 40 -2.44 4.41 -10.15
C VAL A 40 -1.27 4.31 -11.11
N ALA A 41 -0.17 4.98 -10.80
CA ALA A 41 1.00 4.91 -11.66
C ALA A 41 1.53 3.49 -11.75
N HIS A 42 1.48 2.76 -10.65
CA HIS A 42 1.96 1.38 -10.67
C HIS A 42 0.96 0.43 -11.32
N MET A 43 -0.33 0.75 -11.25
CA MET A 43 -1.34 -0.05 -11.93
C MET A 43 -1.21 0.05 -13.44
N GLY A 44 -0.83 1.22 -13.91
CA GLY A 44 -0.67 1.42 -15.34
C GLY A 44 -1.95 1.74 -16.08
N HIS A 45 -3.05 1.95 -15.37
CA HIS A 45 -4.31 2.30 -16.01
C HIS A 45 -5.19 3.01 -14.98
N ILE A 46 -6.26 3.63 -15.48
CA ILE A 46 -7.20 4.33 -14.60
C ILE A 46 -7.99 3.29 -13.81
N PRO A 47 -8.06 3.43 -12.50
CA PRO A 47 -8.77 2.43 -11.69
C PRO A 47 -10.25 2.42 -11.97
N GLN A 48 -10.84 1.25 -11.92
CA GLN A 48 -12.26 1.03 -12.11
C GLN A 48 -12.82 0.36 -10.89
N GLU A 49 -14.11 0.55 -10.66
CA GLU A 49 -14.75 -0.15 -9.57
C GLU A 49 -14.64 -1.64 -9.81
N GLY A 50 -14.24 -2.34 -8.76
CA GLY A 50 -14.04 -3.77 -8.87
C GLY A 50 -12.62 -4.18 -9.18
N ASP A 51 -11.76 -3.23 -9.53
CA ASP A 51 -10.35 -3.55 -9.77
C ASP A 51 -9.70 -4.04 -8.51
N THR A 52 -8.78 -4.98 -8.66
CA THR A 52 -7.93 -5.41 -7.56
C THR A 52 -6.49 -5.19 -7.96
N PHE A 53 -5.70 -4.78 -7.01
CA PHE A 53 -4.29 -4.51 -7.26
C PHE A 53 -3.59 -4.43 -5.92
N ASP A 54 -2.41 -5.00 -5.85
CA ASP A 54 -1.60 -4.80 -4.66
C ASP A 54 -0.14 -4.76 -5.06
N MET A 55 0.66 -4.13 -4.21
CA MET A 55 2.09 -4.07 -4.44
C MET A 55 2.79 -3.91 -3.11
N ASP A 56 4.05 -4.27 -3.11
CA ASP A 56 4.90 -4.10 -1.93
C ASP A 56 5.72 -2.84 -2.10
N TYR A 57 5.83 -2.06 -1.04
CA TYR A 57 6.58 -0.82 -1.09
C TYR A 57 7.01 -0.46 0.32
N GLY A 58 8.30 -0.20 0.49
CA GLY A 58 8.78 0.30 1.77
C GLY A 58 8.56 -0.61 2.95
N GLY A 59 8.46 -1.90 2.70
CA GLY A 59 8.27 -2.85 3.77
C GLY A 59 6.81 -3.10 4.10
N TYR A 60 5.91 -2.63 3.25
CA TYR A 60 4.48 -2.82 3.44
C TYR A 60 3.85 -3.29 2.14
N ASN A 61 2.74 -4.00 2.27
CA ASN A 61 1.93 -4.35 1.12
C ASN A 61 0.74 -3.40 1.08
N PHE A 62 0.52 -2.78 -0.08
CA PHE A 62 -0.56 -1.85 -0.30
C PHE A 62 -1.57 -2.52 -1.22
N LYS A 63 -2.77 -2.77 -0.73
CA LYS A 63 -3.78 -3.47 -1.49
C LYS A 63 -4.99 -2.57 -1.68
N VAL A 64 -5.41 -2.40 -2.93
CA VAL A 64 -6.58 -1.59 -3.25
C VAL A 64 -7.83 -2.34 -2.82
N MET A 65 -8.63 -1.73 -1.97
CA MET A 65 -9.82 -2.37 -1.45
C MET A 65 -11.08 -1.86 -2.13
N SER A 66 -11.13 -0.58 -2.48
CA SER A 66 -12.29 -0.04 -3.16
C SER A 66 -11.90 1.13 -4.04
N VAL A 67 -12.66 1.31 -5.10
CA VAL A 67 -12.47 2.39 -6.07
C VAL A 67 -13.81 3.03 -6.31
N GLU A 68 -13.86 4.36 -6.30
CA GLU A 68 -15.07 5.10 -6.61
C GLU A 68 -14.71 6.24 -7.54
N ASN A 69 -15.47 6.40 -8.62
CA ASN A 69 -15.26 7.51 -9.56
C ASN A 69 -13.84 7.55 -10.06
N LYS A 70 -13.29 6.39 -10.36
CA LYS A 70 -11.94 6.26 -10.92
C LYS A 70 -10.87 6.74 -9.96
N VAL A 71 -11.19 6.74 -8.67
CA VAL A 71 -10.25 7.13 -7.64
C VAL A 71 -10.18 5.98 -6.62
N ILE A 72 -8.98 5.62 -6.24
CA ILE A 72 -8.81 4.61 -5.21
C ILE A 72 -9.26 5.20 -3.89
N LYS A 73 -10.24 4.56 -3.28
CA LYS A 73 -10.85 5.08 -2.07
C LYS A 73 -10.23 4.54 -0.81
N THR A 74 -10.09 3.22 -0.74
CA THR A 74 -9.61 2.57 0.46
C THR A 74 -8.48 1.63 0.12
N VAL A 75 -7.43 1.69 0.88
CA VAL A 75 -6.25 0.86 0.69
C VAL A 75 -5.95 0.15 1.99
N LEU A 76 -5.74 -1.15 1.91
CA LEU A 76 -5.31 -1.93 3.08
C LEU A 76 -3.80 -2.01 3.05
N VAL A 77 -3.17 -1.52 4.09
CA VAL A 77 -1.72 -1.52 4.20
C VAL A 77 -1.34 -2.53 5.26
N THR A 78 -0.53 -3.51 4.88
CA THR A 78 -0.10 -4.57 5.77
C THR A 78 1.41 -4.57 5.86
N LYS A 79 1.93 -4.54 7.05
CA LYS A 79 3.36 -4.59 7.23
C LYS A 79 3.88 -5.97 6.86
N LEU A 80 4.93 -6.01 6.07
CA LEU A 80 5.54 -7.26 5.67
C LEU A 80 6.47 -7.74 6.76
N ASP A 81 6.41 -9.04 7.03
CA ASP A 81 7.22 -9.62 8.07
C ASP A 81 8.40 -10.32 7.43
N THR A 82 9.46 -9.55 7.18
CA THR A 82 10.60 -10.10 6.48
C THR A 82 11.30 -11.17 7.30
N LYS A 83 11.23 -11.05 8.62
CA LYS A 83 11.83 -12.04 9.46
C LYS A 83 11.17 -13.38 9.27
N GLN A 84 9.85 -13.37 9.19
CA GLN A 84 9.12 -14.57 8.98
C GLN A 84 9.41 -15.16 7.62
N GLU A 85 9.57 -14.32 6.63
CA GLU A 85 9.91 -14.81 5.32
C GLU A 85 11.21 -15.54 5.31
N GLU A 86 12.17 -15.03 6.02
CA GLU A 86 13.45 -15.68 6.07
C GLU A 86 13.36 -17.05 6.68
N ASN A 87 12.52 -17.16 7.66
CA ASN A 87 12.36 -18.44 8.28
C ASN A 87 11.84 -19.46 7.36
N GLU A 88 11.06 -19.03 6.48
CA GLU A 88 10.49 -19.95 5.59
C GLU A 88 11.40 -20.45 4.61
N GLU A 89 12.24 -19.85 4.41
CA GLU A 89 12.96 -20.25 3.50
C GLU A 89 13.77 -21.10 3.67
N LYS A 90 13.36 -21.04 4.07
CA LYS A 90 13.78 -21.56 4.30
C LYS A 90 13.80 -22.42 4.55
N GLY A 91 13.55 -22.41 4.41
CA GLY A 91 13.58 -23.03 4.81
C GLY A 91 13.52 -23.84 4.38
N GLU A 92 13.45 -23.63 3.91
CA GLU A 92 13.54 -24.03 3.69
C GLU A 92 13.94 -24.40 3.30
N GLN A 93 14.06 -24.17 3.09
CA GLN A 93 14.56 -24.08 2.87
C GLN A 93 15.05 -24.43 2.88
#